data_62569355ba7fd384e3204a14efe5209e
#
_entry.id   62569355ba7fd384e3204a14efe5209e
#
_cell.length_a   1.000
_cell.length_b   1.000
_cell.length_c   1.000
_cell.angle_alpha   90.00
_cell.angle_beta   90.00
_cell.angle_gamma   90.00
#
_symmetry.space_group_name_H-M   'P 1'
#
loop_
_entity.id
_entity.type
_entity.pdbx_description
1 polymer ?
#
loop_
_entity_poly.entity_id
_entity_poly.type
_entity_poly.pdbx_seq_one_letter_code
_entity_poly.pdbx_strand_id
1 'polypeptide(L)'
;MSHFQQLKFIECTNEYLSSPVFNHVLEIGSYDINGSIKEIFSFNNYLGLDLIDGPGVDKVYDGADMSFLPDASFDLVISSECFEHNPHWENNIVDMYQKLRSNCHMLVTCASRGRAEHGTQRSSPESSIGTSSKG
;
A
#
# COMPACT_ATOMS: atom_id res chain seq x y z
N MET A 1 -3.56 3.36 3.79
CA MET A 1 -3.77 4.02 5.10
C MET A 1 -3.88 2.95 6.18
N SER A 2 -2.97 2.95 7.13
CA SER A 2 -2.83 1.85 8.10
C SER A 2 -3.40 2.22 9.46
N HIS A 3 -3.96 1.24 10.15
CA HIS A 3 -4.33 1.35 11.56
C HIS A 3 -3.26 0.73 12.45
N PHE A 4 -3.35 0.96 13.75
CA PHE A 4 -2.38 0.45 14.73
C PHE A 4 -2.19 -1.07 14.61
N GLN A 5 -3.28 -1.83 14.49
CA GLN A 5 -3.19 -3.29 14.39
C GLN A 5 -2.48 -3.75 13.13
N GLN A 6 -2.69 -3.09 12.00
CA GLN A 6 -2.02 -3.40 10.75
C GLN A 6 -0.54 -3.07 10.82
N LEU A 7 -0.20 -1.91 11.39
CA LEU A 7 1.20 -1.53 11.59
C LEU A 7 1.91 -2.54 12.50
N LYS A 8 1.23 -3.00 13.55
CA LYS A 8 1.77 -4.02 14.46
C LYS A 8 1.98 -5.36 13.73
N PHE A 9 1.04 -5.77 12.89
CA PHE A 9 1.19 -6.97 12.05
C PHE A 9 2.39 -6.85 11.11
N ILE A 10 2.56 -5.70 10.48
CA ILE A 10 3.67 -5.42 9.56
C ILE A 10 5.00 -5.45 10.32
N GLU A 11 5.04 -4.87 11.53
CA GLU A 11 6.20 -4.90 12.41
C GLU A 11 6.60 -6.33 12.78
N CYS A 12 5.63 -7.16 13.15
CA CYS A 12 5.86 -8.58 13.43
C CYS A 12 6.36 -9.34 12.20
N THR A 13 5.84 -9.01 11.01
CA THR A 13 6.31 -9.60 9.77
C THR A 13 7.77 -9.25 9.49
N ASN A 14 8.15 -8.00 9.70
CA ASN A 14 9.54 -7.59 9.55
C ASN A 14 10.47 -8.36 10.51
N GLU A 15 10.08 -8.51 11.77
CA GLU A 15 10.82 -9.31 12.75
C GLU A 15 10.95 -10.78 12.32
N TYR A 16 9.85 -11.36 11.81
CA TYR A 16 9.85 -12.73 11.29
C TYR A 16 10.86 -12.92 10.14
N LEU A 17 11.01 -11.91 9.30
CA LEU A 17 11.98 -11.90 8.20
C LEU A 17 13.40 -11.56 8.67
N SER A 18 13.64 -11.42 9.98
CA SER A 18 14.92 -11.07 10.58
C SER A 18 15.37 -9.64 10.29
N SER A 19 14.43 -8.74 10.17
CA SER A 19 14.63 -7.29 9.98
C SER A 19 15.68 -6.97 8.89
N PRO A 20 15.48 -7.45 7.66
CA PRO A 20 16.46 -7.23 6.59
C PRO A 20 16.51 -5.76 6.18
N VAL A 21 17.59 -5.36 5.51
CA VAL A 21 17.66 -4.09 4.79
C VAL A 21 17.22 -4.34 3.35
N PHE A 22 16.07 -3.77 2.98
CA PHE A 22 15.57 -3.86 1.61
C PHE A 22 16.28 -2.83 0.72
N ASN A 23 16.55 -3.20 -0.53
CA ASN A 23 17.20 -2.28 -1.45
C ASN A 23 16.22 -1.29 -2.07
N HIS A 24 15.08 -1.78 -2.55
CA HIS A 24 14.03 -0.96 -3.16
C HIS A 24 12.66 -1.38 -2.64
N VAL A 25 11.98 -0.47 -1.93
CA VAL A 25 10.63 -0.68 -1.41
C VAL A 25 9.62 0.11 -2.24
N LEU A 26 8.53 -0.54 -2.64
CA LEU A 26 7.37 0.09 -3.25
C LEU A 26 6.17 -0.03 -2.31
N GLU A 27 5.57 1.08 -1.95
CA GLU A 27 4.33 1.12 -1.18
C GLU A 27 3.19 1.69 -2.00
N ILE A 28 2.07 0.95 -2.07
CA ILE A 28 0.83 1.38 -2.70
C ILE A 28 -0.15 1.80 -1.59
N GLY A 29 -0.64 3.04 -1.67
CA GLY A 29 -1.47 3.61 -0.61
C GLY A 29 -0.60 4.20 0.50
N SER A 30 0.38 5.02 0.13
CA SER A 30 1.41 5.50 1.05
C SER A 30 1.02 6.73 1.86
N TYR A 31 -0.16 7.31 1.66
CA TYR A 31 -0.61 8.49 2.39
C TYR A 31 -0.54 8.25 3.90
N ASP A 32 0.29 9.05 4.58
CA ASP A 32 0.57 8.88 6.01
C ASP A 32 -0.40 9.69 6.86
N ILE A 33 -1.36 9.00 7.48
CA ILE A 33 -2.28 9.61 8.45
C ILE A 33 -2.01 9.08 9.86
N ASN A 34 -1.81 7.76 9.99
CA ASN A 34 -1.72 7.07 11.30
C ASN A 34 -0.35 6.42 11.52
N GLY A 35 0.65 6.79 10.75
CA GLY A 35 1.98 6.19 10.79
C GLY A 35 2.37 5.59 9.45
N SER A 36 3.66 5.45 9.23
CA SER A 36 4.23 5.00 7.97
C SER A 36 5.02 3.72 8.14
N ILE A 37 4.98 2.84 7.13
CA ILE A 37 5.85 1.66 7.09
C ILE A 37 7.34 2.03 7.02
N LYS A 38 7.66 3.27 6.67
CA LYS A 38 9.04 3.77 6.68
C LYS A 38 9.69 3.70 8.06
N GLU A 39 8.88 3.74 9.12
CA GLU A 39 9.35 3.63 10.49
C GLU A 39 9.61 2.18 10.91
N ILE A 40 9.09 1.21 10.14
CA ILE A 40 9.17 -0.22 10.46
C ILE A 40 10.31 -0.89 9.72
N PHE A 41 10.41 -0.67 8.41
CA PHE A 41 11.39 -1.34 7.55
C PHE A 41 12.67 -0.52 7.38
N SER A 42 13.80 -1.20 7.31
CA SER A 42 15.06 -0.61 6.86
C SER A 42 15.19 -0.76 5.35
N PHE A 43 15.56 0.31 4.66
CA PHE A 43 15.64 0.30 3.20
C PHE A 43 16.69 1.31 2.69
N ASN A 44 17.16 1.09 1.48
CA ASN A 44 18.04 2.03 0.78
C ASN A 44 17.25 3.02 -0.06
N ASN A 45 16.21 2.53 -0.77
CA ASN A 45 15.34 3.34 -1.62
C ASN A 45 13.88 2.99 -1.36
N TYR A 46 13.03 4.00 -1.43
CA TYR A 46 11.59 3.85 -1.19
C TYR A 46 10.81 4.71 -2.20
N LEU A 47 9.72 4.15 -2.71
CA LEU A 47 8.76 4.87 -3.54
C LEU A 47 7.35 4.64 -3.00
N GLY A 48 6.69 5.73 -2.61
CA GLY A 48 5.30 5.70 -2.13
C GLY A 48 4.34 6.26 -3.18
N LEU A 49 3.32 5.49 -3.50
CA LEU A 49 2.27 5.87 -4.46
C LEU A 49 0.93 5.98 -3.75
N ASP A 50 0.13 6.97 -4.15
CA ASP A 50 -1.25 7.12 -3.66
C ASP A 50 -2.11 7.81 -4.73
N LEU A 51 -3.43 7.78 -4.53
CA LEU A 51 -4.40 8.46 -5.39
C LEU A 51 -4.41 9.97 -5.17
N ILE A 52 -3.99 10.42 -3.99
CA ILE A 52 -3.96 11.83 -3.61
C ILE A 52 -2.57 12.20 -3.09
N ASP A 53 -2.20 13.45 -3.30
CA ASP A 53 -0.94 13.98 -2.78
C ASP A 53 -1.03 14.27 -1.27
N GLY A 54 0.10 14.13 -0.59
CA GLY A 54 0.18 14.40 0.83
C GLY A 54 1.39 13.75 1.50
N PRO A 55 1.45 13.77 2.85
CA PRO A 55 2.54 13.17 3.60
C PRO A 55 2.72 11.69 3.23
N GLY A 56 3.97 11.30 2.96
CA GLY A 56 4.31 9.92 2.61
C GLY A 56 4.12 9.55 1.14
N VAL A 57 3.59 10.46 0.31
CA VAL A 57 3.33 10.22 -1.11
C VAL A 57 4.44 10.85 -1.96
N ASP A 58 5.18 10.01 -2.67
CA ASP A 58 6.22 10.47 -3.61
C ASP A 58 5.64 10.75 -4.98
N LYS A 59 4.62 9.98 -5.39
CA LYS A 59 3.97 10.15 -6.68
C LYS A 59 2.49 9.81 -6.60
N VAL A 60 1.67 10.70 -7.13
CA VAL A 60 0.24 10.45 -7.33
C VAL A 60 0.03 9.66 -8.62
N TYR A 61 -0.86 8.66 -8.59
CA TYR A 61 -1.21 7.88 -9.76
C TYR A 61 -2.71 7.53 -9.73
N ASP A 62 -3.26 7.03 -10.84
CA ASP A 62 -4.69 6.81 -11.00
C ASP A 62 -5.24 5.55 -10.28
N GLY A 63 -4.38 4.76 -9.67
CA GLY A 63 -4.78 3.52 -9.01
C GLY A 63 -4.95 2.33 -9.95
N ALA A 64 -4.76 2.50 -11.25
CA ALA A 64 -5.03 1.47 -12.26
C ALA A 64 -3.78 0.99 -12.98
N ASP A 65 -2.82 1.86 -13.25
CA ASP A 65 -1.71 1.57 -14.18
C ASP A 65 -0.36 1.91 -13.54
N MET A 66 0.48 0.91 -13.37
CA MET A 66 1.85 1.04 -12.87
C MET A 66 2.91 0.83 -13.98
N SER A 67 2.53 0.95 -15.25
CA SER A 67 3.46 0.72 -16.36
C SER A 67 4.63 1.70 -16.41
N PHE A 68 4.53 2.83 -15.69
CA PHE A 68 5.63 3.78 -15.53
C PHE A 68 6.77 3.25 -14.66
N LEU A 69 6.58 2.11 -13.97
CA LEU A 69 7.61 1.46 -13.17
C LEU A 69 8.17 0.24 -13.91
N PRO A 70 9.49 0.00 -13.81
CA PRO A 70 10.08 -1.19 -14.41
C PRO A 70 9.66 -2.46 -13.65
N ASP A 71 9.53 -3.57 -14.39
CA ASP A 71 9.25 -4.88 -13.79
C ASP A 71 10.46 -5.40 -13.02
N ALA A 72 10.21 -6.28 -12.05
CA ALA A 72 11.23 -6.95 -11.24
C ALA A 72 12.27 -6.00 -10.65
N SER A 73 11.82 -4.85 -10.13
CA SER A 73 12.69 -3.77 -9.64
C SER A 73 12.68 -3.61 -8.13
N PHE A 74 11.71 -4.20 -7.44
CA PHE A 74 11.51 -4.01 -6.00
C PHE A 74 11.68 -5.33 -5.26
N ASP A 75 12.36 -5.30 -4.12
CA ASP A 75 12.53 -6.46 -3.24
C ASP A 75 11.53 -6.49 -2.09
N LEU A 76 10.78 -5.41 -1.87
CA LEU A 76 9.57 -5.40 -1.05
C LEU A 76 8.51 -4.57 -1.75
N VAL A 77 7.33 -5.14 -1.96
CA VAL A 77 6.15 -4.43 -2.46
C VAL A 77 5.06 -4.57 -1.41
N ILE A 78 4.53 -3.46 -0.91
CA ILE A 78 3.60 -3.47 0.21
C ILE A 78 2.41 -2.56 -0.07
N SER A 79 1.22 -3.04 0.33
CA SER A 79 0.01 -2.23 0.37
C SER A 79 -0.74 -2.52 1.68
N SER A 80 -0.95 -1.47 2.48
CA SER A 80 -1.61 -1.59 3.77
C SER A 80 -2.89 -0.76 3.77
N GLU A 81 -4.03 -1.45 3.87
CA GLU A 81 -5.36 -0.83 3.96
C GLU A 81 -5.64 0.15 2.80
N CYS A 82 -5.30 -0.25 1.58
CA CYS A 82 -5.50 0.55 0.37
C CYS A 82 -6.55 -0.05 -0.56
N PHE A 83 -6.59 -1.37 -0.70
CA PHE A 83 -7.40 -2.04 -1.72
C PHE A 83 -8.89 -1.80 -1.57
N GLU A 84 -9.39 -1.64 -0.35
CA GLU A 84 -10.80 -1.35 -0.10
C GLU A 84 -11.24 0.02 -0.64
N HIS A 85 -10.29 0.89 -0.94
CA HIS A 85 -10.53 2.23 -1.49
C HIS A 85 -10.20 2.34 -2.99
N ASN A 86 -9.69 1.27 -3.61
CA ASN A 86 -9.27 1.29 -5.00
C ASN A 86 -10.17 0.38 -5.84
N PRO A 87 -10.96 0.91 -6.78
CA PRO A 87 -11.81 0.10 -7.65
C PRO A 87 -11.01 -0.80 -8.61
N HIS A 88 -9.73 -0.54 -8.79
CA HIS A 88 -8.82 -1.30 -9.65
C HIS A 88 -7.90 -2.26 -8.88
N TRP A 89 -8.29 -2.67 -7.68
CA TRP A 89 -7.44 -3.45 -6.78
C TRP A 89 -6.94 -4.78 -7.40
N GLU A 90 -7.76 -5.41 -8.24
CA GLU A 90 -7.37 -6.67 -8.91
C GLU A 90 -6.18 -6.44 -9.85
N ASN A 91 -6.23 -5.38 -10.66
CA ASN A 91 -5.12 -5.00 -11.52
C ASN A 91 -3.88 -4.62 -10.69
N ASN A 92 -4.08 -3.97 -9.56
CA ASN A 92 -2.99 -3.61 -8.67
C ASN A 92 -2.24 -4.82 -8.12
N ILE A 93 -2.95 -5.88 -7.73
CA ILE A 93 -2.29 -7.11 -7.27
C ILE A 93 -1.37 -7.67 -8.36
N VAL A 94 -1.86 -7.77 -9.58
CA VAL A 94 -1.07 -8.26 -10.72
C VAL A 94 0.13 -7.37 -10.98
N ASP A 95 -0.08 -6.06 -11.01
CA ASP A 95 0.99 -5.08 -11.24
C ASP A 95 2.04 -5.13 -10.13
N MET A 96 1.62 -5.19 -8.88
CA MET A 96 2.53 -5.31 -7.74
C MET A 96 3.42 -6.55 -7.86
N TYR A 97 2.81 -7.67 -8.24
CA TYR A 97 3.56 -8.91 -8.44
C TYR A 97 4.59 -8.77 -9.57
N GLN A 98 4.23 -8.10 -10.67
CA GLN A 98 5.14 -7.86 -11.79
C GLN A 98 6.33 -6.97 -11.41
N LYS A 99 6.13 -6.01 -10.49
CA LYS A 99 7.20 -5.11 -10.03
C LYS A 99 8.14 -5.79 -9.04
N LEU A 100 7.72 -6.90 -8.45
CA LEU A 100 8.49 -7.63 -7.45
C LEU A 100 9.57 -8.48 -8.11
N ARG A 101 10.78 -8.44 -7.55
CA ARG A 101 11.89 -9.30 -7.97
C ARG A 101 11.65 -10.73 -7.52
N SER A 102 12.23 -11.70 -8.24
CA SER A 102 12.14 -13.12 -7.89
C SER A 102 12.66 -13.37 -6.46
N ASN A 103 11.96 -14.25 -5.74
CA ASN A 103 12.29 -14.65 -4.36
C ASN A 103 12.23 -13.49 -3.34
N CYS A 104 11.48 -12.44 -3.66
CA CYS A 104 11.28 -11.29 -2.77
C CYS A 104 9.85 -11.31 -2.20
N HIS A 105 9.52 -10.32 -1.38
CA HIS A 105 8.30 -10.36 -0.58
C HIS A 105 7.29 -9.30 -1.01
N MET A 106 6.03 -9.71 -1.08
CA MET A 106 4.88 -8.84 -1.24
C MET A 106 3.99 -8.98 0.00
N LEU A 107 3.61 -7.87 0.60
CA LEU A 107 2.79 -7.84 1.80
C LEU A 107 1.55 -6.97 1.57
N VAL A 108 0.38 -7.53 1.81
CA VAL A 108 -0.89 -6.84 1.61
C VAL A 108 -1.76 -7.02 2.84
N THR A 109 -2.33 -5.93 3.33
CA THR A 109 -3.43 -5.95 4.30
C THR A 109 -4.60 -5.15 3.76
N CYS A 110 -5.81 -5.60 4.02
CA CYS A 110 -7.03 -4.88 3.61
C CYS A 110 -8.18 -5.22 4.54
N ALA A 111 -9.24 -4.41 4.48
CA ALA A 111 -10.45 -4.65 5.25
C ALA A 111 -11.13 -5.95 4.81
N SER A 112 -11.71 -6.66 5.77
CA SER A 112 -12.49 -7.88 5.56
C SER A 112 -13.90 -7.72 6.12
N ARG A 113 -14.69 -8.79 6.05
CA ARG A 113 -16.06 -8.81 6.59
C ARG A 113 -16.08 -8.44 8.07
N GLY A 114 -17.09 -7.70 8.48
CA GLY A 114 -17.32 -7.31 9.88
C GLY A 114 -16.63 -6.00 10.29
N ARG A 115 -15.80 -5.43 9.43
CA ARG A 115 -15.19 -4.13 9.68
C ARG A 115 -16.20 -3.01 9.40
N ALA A 116 -16.20 -1.98 10.25
CA ALA A 116 -17.06 -0.81 10.05
C ALA A 116 -16.75 -0.12 8.73
N GLU A 117 -17.79 0.34 8.03
CA GLU A 117 -17.66 1.08 6.79
C GLU A 117 -16.87 2.38 7.01
N HIS A 118 -15.97 2.69 6.11
CA HIS A 118 -15.19 3.92 6.13
C HIS A 118 -14.75 4.30 4.70
N GLY A 119 -14.49 5.57 4.45
CA GLY A 119 -13.96 6.04 3.18
C GLY A 119 -14.88 5.80 1.98
N THR A 120 -16.19 5.68 2.17
CA THR A 120 -17.18 5.53 1.11
C THR A 120 -17.99 6.82 0.94
N GLN A 121 -18.75 6.92 -0.16
CA GLN A 121 -19.65 8.06 -0.38
C GLN A 121 -20.66 8.22 0.76
N ARG A 122 -21.07 7.11 1.38
CA ARG A 122 -22.05 7.13 2.45
C ARG A 122 -21.46 7.48 3.82
N SER A 123 -20.28 6.94 4.15
CA SER A 123 -19.66 7.11 5.47
C SER A 123 -18.66 8.26 5.54
N SER A 124 -17.95 8.54 4.46
CA SER A 124 -16.88 9.55 4.40
C SER A 124 -16.72 10.08 2.98
N PRO A 125 -17.67 10.90 2.48
CA PRO A 125 -17.65 11.37 1.09
C PRO A 125 -16.35 12.08 0.70
N GLU A 126 -15.76 12.83 1.61
CA GLU A 126 -14.54 13.61 1.37
C GLU A 126 -13.29 12.74 1.17
N SER A 127 -13.32 11.50 1.63
CA SER A 127 -12.20 10.56 1.50
C SER A 127 -12.50 9.37 0.58
N SER A 128 -13.58 9.44 -0.20
CA SER A 128 -14.08 8.31 -0.98
C SER A 128 -13.63 8.28 -2.43
N ILE A 129 -12.48 8.87 -2.74
CA ILE A 129 -11.99 9.04 -4.13
C ILE A 129 -11.99 7.70 -4.89
N GLY A 130 -11.44 6.65 -4.30
CA GLY A 130 -11.33 5.34 -4.93
C GLY A 130 -12.61 4.50 -4.88
N THR A 131 -13.57 4.87 -4.03
CA THR A 131 -14.78 4.06 -3.77
C THR A 131 -16.07 4.78 -4.14
N SER A 132 -16.01 5.94 -4.77
CA SER A 132 -17.19 6.73 -5.11
C SER A 132 -18.22 5.99 -5.97
N SER A 133 -17.76 5.05 -6.80
CA SER A 133 -18.63 4.22 -7.63
C SER A 133 -19.25 3.04 -6.86
N LYS A 134 -18.78 2.76 -5.66
CA LYS A 134 -19.22 1.62 -4.83
C LYS A 134 -20.13 2.06 -3.67
N GLY A 135 -20.05 3.30 -3.34
CA GLY A 135 -20.81 3.90 -2.25
C GLY A 135 -22.26 4.20 -2.61
#